data_a16ac8f3c946eb2d38a800bfd8ccad98
#
_entry.id   a16ac8f3c946eb2d38a800bfd8ccad98
#
_cell.length_a   1.000
_cell.length_b   1.000
_cell.length_c   1.000
_cell.angle_alpha   90.00
_cell.angle_beta   90.00
_cell.angle_gamma   90.00
#
_symmetry.space_group_name_H-M   'P 1'
#
loop_
_entity.id
_entity.type
_entity.pdbx_description
1 polymer ?
#
loop_
_entity_poly.entity_id
_entity_poly.type
_entity_poly.pdbx_seq_one_letter_code
_entity_poly.pdbx_strand_id
1 'polypeptide(L)'
;MEANKVTLSHKLPSDGGMAKEEFIRVGTTLYKIVEQPRLNGGYVKKRIAWNNETLRQDYGKDYIGSVPKYDGFCTVPEHVNYLPVVGKFLNLYEPIDHRPQEGDLSHIQSLVRHIFGEQYELGMDYLQLLYLQPIQKLPILLLVSEERNTGKSTFLNFLKALFQNNVTFNTNEDFRSQFNSDWAGKLLIVVDEVLLNRREDSERLKNLSTTLSYKVEAKGKDRDEIAFFAKFVLCSNNEYLPVIIDAGETRYWVRRIDRLQSDDTEFLQKLKAEIPAFLYHLQHRSLSTEKESRMWFAPSLLHTEALRKIIRSNRNRLEIEMHELILDIMDSVGTDALSFDCNDILLLLQHSQVKADRCQVRKVLKECWKLAPAPNTLTYTTYQVDFTRECHYSPMRKTGRFYTVTRGFLETL
;
A
#
# COMPACT_ATOMS: atom_id res chain seq x y z
N MET A 1 52.24 6.39 16.02
CA MET A 1 51.21 6.18 14.99
C MET A 1 51.45 4.83 14.34
N GLU A 2 50.94 3.79 14.93
CA GLU A 2 51.08 2.42 14.39
C GLU A 2 49.80 2.02 13.68
N ALA A 3 49.94 1.71 12.39
CA ALA A 3 48.82 1.27 11.56
C ALA A 3 48.53 -0.22 11.85
N ASN A 4 47.36 -0.50 12.41
CA ASN A 4 46.82 -1.85 12.56
C ASN A 4 46.53 -2.47 11.20
N LYS A 5 47.41 -3.34 10.72
CA LYS A 5 47.12 -4.24 9.62
C LYS A 5 46.21 -5.35 10.13
N VAL A 6 44.95 -5.33 9.69
CA VAL A 6 44.02 -6.45 9.83
C VAL A 6 44.44 -7.51 8.81
N THR A 7 45.09 -8.54 9.30
CA THR A 7 45.47 -9.73 8.51
C THR A 7 44.22 -10.64 8.47
N LEU A 8 43.52 -10.66 7.34
CA LEU A 8 42.49 -11.66 7.04
C LEU A 8 43.18 -13.01 6.79
N SER A 9 43.24 -13.87 7.81
CA SER A 9 43.66 -15.26 7.64
C SER A 9 42.55 -16.05 6.97
N HIS A 10 42.70 -16.35 5.69
CA HIS A 10 41.92 -17.38 5.03
C HIS A 10 42.30 -18.77 5.60
N LYS A 11 41.50 -19.30 6.53
CA LYS A 11 41.45 -20.73 6.78
C LYS A 11 40.47 -21.33 5.78
N LEU A 12 41.01 -22.06 4.81
CA LEU A 12 40.23 -23.01 4.02
C LEU A 12 39.66 -24.08 4.97
N PRO A 13 38.36 -24.41 4.89
CA PRO A 13 37.81 -25.51 5.66
C PRO A 13 38.36 -26.83 5.08
N SER A 14 39.07 -27.58 5.92
CA SER A 14 39.45 -28.95 5.63
C SER A 14 38.24 -29.87 5.77
N ASP A 15 38.03 -30.64 4.74
CA ASP A 15 37.41 -31.97 4.64
C ASP A 15 36.07 -32.28 5.33
N GLY A 16 35.12 -32.80 4.53
CA GLY A 16 34.26 -33.91 4.94
C GLY A 16 32.78 -33.58 5.20
N GLY A 17 32.18 -32.65 4.50
CA GLY A 17 30.73 -32.55 4.47
C GLY A 17 30.30 -31.85 3.18
N MET A 18 29.86 -32.61 2.18
CA MET A 18 29.31 -32.03 0.95
C MET A 18 28.21 -31.04 1.30
N ALA A 19 28.47 -29.75 1.09
CA ALA A 19 27.42 -28.75 0.96
C ALA A 19 26.62 -29.11 -0.31
N LYS A 20 25.68 -30.01 -0.15
CA LYS A 20 24.66 -30.32 -1.18
C LYS A 20 23.96 -29.02 -1.53
N GLU A 21 24.12 -28.55 -2.77
CA GLU A 21 23.43 -27.46 -3.43
C GLU A 21 24.19 -26.13 -3.61
N GLU A 22 25.47 -26.21 -3.96
CA GLU A 22 26.20 -25.03 -4.44
C GLU A 22 25.73 -24.60 -5.85
N PHE A 23 25.20 -25.53 -6.65
CA PHE A 23 24.73 -25.29 -8.02
C PHE A 23 23.35 -25.85 -8.26
N ILE A 24 22.59 -25.16 -9.10
CA ILE A 24 21.28 -25.59 -9.62
C ILE A 24 21.19 -25.28 -11.12
N ARG A 25 20.46 -26.09 -11.87
CA ARG A 25 20.09 -25.81 -13.26
C ARG A 25 18.59 -25.55 -13.36
N VAL A 26 18.22 -24.38 -13.89
CA VAL A 26 16.83 -24.04 -14.14
C VAL A 26 16.66 -23.83 -15.65
N GLY A 27 15.85 -24.68 -16.27
CA GLY A 27 15.79 -24.77 -17.72
C GLY A 27 17.16 -25.11 -18.31
N THR A 28 17.67 -24.24 -19.16
CA THR A 28 18.99 -24.35 -19.78
C THR A 28 20.10 -23.62 -19.04
N THR A 29 19.77 -22.79 -18.03
CA THR A 29 20.73 -21.93 -17.34
C THR A 29 21.24 -22.61 -16.05
N LEU A 30 22.54 -22.65 -15.89
CA LEU A 30 23.20 -23.05 -14.64
C LEU A 30 23.34 -21.84 -13.72
N TYR A 31 23.05 -22.01 -12.45
CA TYR A 31 23.25 -20.99 -11.40
C TYR A 31 24.16 -21.54 -10.30
N LYS A 32 25.05 -20.68 -9.80
CA LYS A 32 25.77 -20.88 -8.54
C LYS A 32 25.04 -20.15 -7.43
N ILE A 33 24.80 -20.82 -6.30
CA ILE A 33 24.25 -20.23 -5.09
C ILE A 33 25.42 -19.74 -4.26
N VAL A 34 25.50 -18.43 -4.05
CA VAL A 34 26.58 -17.80 -3.29
C VAL A 34 26.02 -17.09 -2.07
N GLU A 35 26.77 -17.12 -0.98
CA GLU A 35 26.47 -16.36 0.23
C GLU A 35 27.25 -15.04 0.20
N GLN A 36 26.55 -13.95 -0.13
CA GLN A 36 27.13 -12.62 -0.16
C GLN A 36 27.08 -11.99 1.24
N PRO A 37 28.22 -11.52 1.80
CA PRO A 37 28.23 -10.85 3.09
C PRO A 37 27.47 -9.52 3.04
N ARG A 38 26.83 -9.15 4.15
CA ARG A 38 26.15 -7.86 4.34
C ARG A 38 26.97 -6.94 5.22
N LEU A 39 26.84 -5.61 5.01
CA LEU A 39 27.53 -4.57 5.81
C LEU A 39 27.22 -4.68 7.31
N ASN A 40 25.98 -5.04 7.65
CA ASN A 40 25.52 -5.13 9.04
C ASN A 40 25.67 -6.55 9.64
N GLY A 41 26.54 -7.36 9.06
CA GLY A 41 26.73 -8.75 9.45
C GLY A 41 25.72 -9.71 8.79
N GLY A 42 26.06 -11.02 8.80
CA GLY A 42 25.27 -12.07 8.15
C GLY A 42 25.51 -12.15 6.64
N TYR A 43 24.79 -13.07 6.00
CA TYR A 43 24.92 -13.38 4.59
C TYR A 43 23.55 -13.37 3.90
N VAL A 44 23.53 -13.15 2.60
CA VAL A 44 22.37 -13.33 1.75
C VAL A 44 22.68 -14.29 0.62
N LYS A 45 21.85 -15.29 0.43
CA LYS A 45 21.97 -16.23 -0.69
C LYS A 45 21.58 -15.53 -2.00
N LYS A 46 22.48 -15.58 -2.97
CA LYS A 46 22.25 -15.08 -4.34
C LYS A 46 22.47 -16.19 -5.35
N ARG A 47 21.64 -16.19 -6.38
CA ARG A 47 21.80 -17.04 -7.57
C ARG A 47 22.52 -16.23 -8.64
N ILE A 48 23.69 -16.67 -9.04
CA ILE A 48 24.50 -16.06 -10.09
C ILE A 48 24.52 -17.02 -11.27
N ALA A 49 24.17 -16.53 -12.46
CA ALA A 49 24.30 -17.34 -13.68
C ALA A 49 25.76 -17.79 -13.83
N TRP A 50 25.95 -19.09 -14.04
CA TRP A 50 27.27 -19.70 -14.07
C TRP A 50 27.54 -20.40 -15.41
N ASN A 51 28.83 -20.48 -15.78
CA ASN A 51 29.22 -21.11 -17.03
C ASN A 51 29.42 -22.62 -16.83
N ASN A 52 28.86 -23.43 -17.72
CA ASN A 52 29.04 -24.90 -17.69
C ASN A 52 30.49 -25.32 -17.86
N GLU A 53 31.27 -24.58 -18.66
CA GLU A 53 32.71 -24.92 -18.85
C GLU A 53 33.51 -24.64 -17.60
N THR A 54 33.27 -23.51 -16.93
CA THR A 54 33.93 -23.23 -15.65
C THR A 54 33.58 -24.31 -14.61
N LEU A 55 32.31 -24.76 -14.54
CA LEU A 55 31.91 -25.84 -13.64
C LEU A 55 32.68 -27.14 -13.94
N ARG A 56 32.85 -27.48 -15.23
CA ARG A 56 33.62 -28.68 -15.62
C ARG A 56 35.09 -28.56 -15.31
N GLN A 57 35.68 -27.38 -15.41
CA GLN A 57 37.08 -27.13 -15.06
C GLN A 57 37.29 -27.26 -13.56
N ASP A 58 36.38 -26.73 -12.74
CA ASP A 58 36.50 -26.71 -11.30
C ASP A 58 36.18 -28.08 -10.65
N TYR A 59 35.18 -28.82 -11.18
CA TYR A 59 34.60 -30.01 -10.55
C TYR A 59 34.64 -31.29 -11.41
N GLY A 60 35.12 -31.21 -12.64
CA GLY A 60 35.16 -32.33 -13.58
C GLY A 60 33.89 -32.50 -14.41
N LYS A 61 33.97 -33.33 -15.48
CA LYS A 61 32.90 -33.48 -16.48
C LYS A 61 31.63 -34.13 -15.94
N ASP A 62 31.75 -35.02 -14.99
CA ASP A 62 30.62 -35.82 -14.46
C ASP A 62 29.80 -35.04 -13.42
N TYR A 63 30.37 -34.01 -12.81
CA TYR A 63 29.71 -33.22 -11.78
C TYR A 63 28.40 -32.55 -12.28
N ILE A 64 28.36 -32.12 -13.54
CA ILE A 64 27.16 -31.48 -14.13
C ILE A 64 25.94 -32.41 -14.15
N GLY A 65 26.16 -33.73 -14.14
CA GLY A 65 25.09 -34.73 -14.07
C GLY A 65 24.39 -34.78 -12.71
N SER A 66 25.11 -34.44 -11.63
CA SER A 66 24.61 -34.44 -10.26
C SER A 66 23.87 -33.15 -9.86
N VAL A 67 24.00 -32.08 -10.66
CA VAL A 67 23.35 -30.78 -10.36
C VAL A 67 21.84 -30.91 -10.39
N PRO A 68 21.10 -30.49 -9.34
CA PRO A 68 19.65 -30.47 -9.33
C PRO A 68 19.07 -29.67 -10.49
N LYS A 69 17.99 -30.22 -11.08
CA LYS A 69 17.38 -29.68 -12.32
C LYS A 69 15.92 -29.31 -12.06
N TYR A 70 15.56 -28.08 -12.51
CA TYR A 70 14.21 -27.56 -12.45
C TYR A 70 13.77 -27.07 -13.81
N ASP A 71 12.48 -27.18 -14.13
CA ASP A 71 11.94 -26.76 -15.43
C ASP A 71 11.86 -25.23 -15.53
N GLY A 72 11.70 -24.53 -14.41
CA GLY A 72 11.60 -23.08 -14.35
C GLY A 72 11.56 -22.54 -12.94
N PHE A 73 11.23 -21.25 -12.83
CA PHE A 73 10.94 -20.59 -11.57
C PHE A 73 9.43 -20.40 -11.42
N CYS A 74 8.95 -20.44 -10.18
CA CYS A 74 7.61 -19.99 -9.81
C CYS A 74 7.71 -19.06 -8.58
N THR A 75 6.60 -18.38 -8.26
CA THR A 75 6.48 -17.59 -7.03
C THR A 75 5.16 -17.95 -6.36
N VAL A 76 5.21 -18.84 -5.38
CA VAL A 76 4.07 -19.30 -4.61
C VAL A 76 4.25 -18.86 -3.16
N PRO A 77 3.57 -17.77 -2.75
CA PRO A 77 3.67 -17.24 -1.39
C PRO A 77 2.93 -18.15 -0.41
N GLU A 78 3.66 -18.67 0.57
CA GLU A 78 3.15 -19.51 1.64
C GLU A 78 4.11 -19.43 2.82
N HIS A 79 3.58 -19.36 4.06
CA HIS A 79 4.42 -19.28 5.26
C HIS A 79 4.31 -20.51 6.14
N VAL A 80 3.13 -21.13 6.20
CA VAL A 80 2.89 -22.29 7.10
C VAL A 80 3.29 -23.59 6.43
N ASN A 81 2.89 -23.78 5.17
CA ASN A 81 3.17 -24.98 4.38
C ASN A 81 4.09 -24.67 3.20
N TYR A 82 5.16 -23.95 3.47
CA TYR A 82 6.09 -23.52 2.42
C TYR A 82 6.71 -24.71 1.68
N LEU A 83 6.69 -24.63 0.36
CA LEU A 83 7.34 -25.60 -0.53
C LEU A 83 8.45 -24.90 -1.33
N PRO A 84 9.72 -25.30 -1.16
CA PRO A 84 10.83 -24.75 -1.93
C PRO A 84 10.77 -25.13 -3.42
N VAL A 85 10.08 -26.22 -3.74
CA VAL A 85 9.84 -26.69 -5.09
C VAL A 85 8.36 -27.03 -5.25
N VAL A 86 7.71 -26.47 -6.25
CA VAL A 86 6.31 -26.71 -6.60
C VAL A 86 6.28 -27.43 -7.92
N GLY A 87 5.90 -28.73 -7.89
CA GLY A 87 6.05 -29.61 -9.05
C GLY A 87 7.53 -29.73 -9.45
N LYS A 88 7.89 -29.18 -10.61
CA LYS A 88 9.28 -29.13 -11.10
C LYS A 88 9.86 -27.71 -11.14
N PHE A 89 9.19 -26.74 -10.51
CA PHE A 89 9.57 -25.33 -10.52
C PHE A 89 10.18 -24.95 -9.18
N LEU A 90 11.28 -24.22 -9.20
CA LEU A 90 11.93 -23.67 -8.01
C LEU A 90 11.15 -22.43 -7.54
N ASN A 91 10.71 -22.43 -6.28
CA ASN A 91 9.96 -21.33 -5.71
C ASN A 91 10.91 -20.17 -5.37
N LEU A 92 10.61 -18.99 -5.93
CA LEU A 92 11.36 -17.75 -5.68
C LEU A 92 10.87 -17.01 -4.44
N TYR A 93 9.65 -17.33 -3.93
CA TYR A 93 9.20 -16.82 -2.66
C TYR A 93 10.07 -17.37 -1.55
N GLU A 94 10.55 -16.53 -0.66
CA GLU A 94 11.47 -16.96 0.40
C GLU A 94 10.69 -17.36 1.66
N PRO A 95 11.04 -18.51 2.30
CA PRO A 95 10.47 -18.84 3.60
C PRO A 95 10.87 -17.80 4.63
N ILE A 96 10.08 -17.66 5.67
CA ILE A 96 10.48 -16.92 6.88
C ILE A 96 11.19 -17.88 7.83
N ASP A 97 12.28 -17.42 8.46
CA ASP A 97 13.12 -18.27 9.34
C ASP A 97 12.50 -18.47 10.73
N HIS A 98 11.49 -17.68 11.08
CA HIS A 98 10.83 -17.74 12.37
C HIS A 98 9.98 -19.01 12.51
N ARG A 99 10.14 -19.69 13.63
CA ARG A 99 9.32 -20.86 13.99
C ARG A 99 8.31 -20.45 15.04
N PRO A 100 6.98 -20.62 14.77
CA PRO A 100 5.95 -20.32 15.74
C PRO A 100 6.16 -21.10 17.05
N GLN A 101 6.11 -20.39 18.17
CA GLN A 101 6.28 -20.96 19.50
C GLN A 101 5.46 -20.16 20.49
N GLU A 102 4.76 -20.83 21.41
CA GLU A 102 4.02 -20.17 22.48
C GLU A 102 4.93 -19.30 23.34
N GLY A 103 4.50 -18.09 23.69
CA GLY A 103 5.29 -17.15 24.49
C GLY A 103 4.60 -15.83 24.69
N ASP A 104 5.31 -14.88 25.34
CA ASP A 104 4.86 -13.50 25.50
C ASP A 104 4.96 -12.72 24.20
N LEU A 105 3.98 -11.83 23.96
CA LEU A 105 3.90 -10.93 22.81
C LEU A 105 3.43 -9.51 23.23
N SER A 106 3.67 -9.14 24.47
CA SER A 106 3.18 -7.90 25.07
C SER A 106 3.70 -6.64 24.38
N HIS A 107 4.96 -6.62 23.91
CA HIS A 107 5.52 -5.50 23.18
C HIS A 107 4.91 -5.38 21.77
N ILE A 108 4.71 -6.50 21.06
CA ILE A 108 4.04 -6.51 19.76
C ILE A 108 2.59 -6.05 19.91
N GLN A 109 1.86 -6.54 20.91
CA GLN A 109 0.49 -6.09 21.19
C GLN A 109 0.46 -4.59 21.49
N SER A 110 1.42 -4.08 22.26
CA SER A 110 1.53 -2.65 22.56
C SER A 110 1.74 -1.83 21.29
N LEU A 111 2.66 -2.26 20.39
CA LEU A 111 2.88 -1.61 19.11
C LEU A 111 1.61 -1.64 18.25
N VAL A 112 0.97 -2.80 18.09
CA VAL A 112 -0.25 -2.95 17.28
C VAL A 112 -1.39 -2.10 17.82
N ARG A 113 -1.58 -2.04 19.17
CA ARG A 113 -2.55 -1.15 19.79
C ARG A 113 -2.23 0.32 19.53
N HIS A 114 -0.96 0.70 19.57
CA HIS A 114 -0.54 2.07 19.29
C HIS A 114 -0.82 2.47 17.83
N ILE A 115 -0.53 1.60 16.86
CA ILE A 115 -0.74 1.87 15.43
C ILE A 115 -2.23 1.86 15.06
N PHE A 116 -3.01 0.91 15.57
CA PHE A 116 -4.39 0.71 15.14
C PHE A 116 -5.44 1.25 16.12
N GLY A 117 -5.05 1.62 17.36
CA GLY A 117 -5.94 2.22 18.35
C GLY A 117 -7.24 1.43 18.54
N GLU A 118 -8.38 2.09 18.36
CA GLU A 118 -9.71 1.49 18.43
C GLU A 118 -9.96 0.38 17.39
N GLN A 119 -9.17 0.35 16.31
CA GLN A 119 -9.23 -0.68 15.29
C GLN A 119 -8.18 -1.80 15.50
N TYR A 120 -7.78 -2.04 16.75
CA TYR A 120 -6.77 -3.06 17.11
C TYR A 120 -7.09 -4.43 16.51
N GLU A 121 -8.31 -4.93 16.66
CA GLU A 121 -8.70 -6.24 16.14
C GLU A 121 -8.64 -6.29 14.60
N LEU A 122 -9.03 -5.20 13.94
CA LEU A 122 -8.90 -5.08 12.49
C LEU A 122 -7.42 -5.11 12.05
N GLY A 123 -6.54 -4.48 12.84
CA GLY A 123 -5.09 -4.52 12.65
C GLY A 123 -4.52 -5.93 12.82
N MET A 124 -4.99 -6.65 13.83
CA MET A 124 -4.61 -8.04 14.04
C MET A 124 -5.09 -8.94 12.90
N ASP A 125 -6.31 -8.75 12.38
CA ASP A 125 -6.81 -9.48 11.22
C ASP A 125 -5.98 -9.19 9.97
N TYR A 126 -5.59 -7.92 9.75
CA TYR A 126 -4.72 -7.53 8.64
C TYR A 126 -3.38 -8.28 8.68
N LEU A 127 -2.73 -8.33 9.86
CA LEU A 127 -1.45 -9.03 10.05
C LEU A 127 -1.61 -10.55 9.95
N GLN A 128 -2.71 -11.11 10.44
CA GLN A 128 -3.03 -12.53 10.34
C GLN A 128 -3.26 -12.94 8.88
N LEU A 129 -3.99 -12.14 8.11
CA LEU A 129 -4.23 -12.38 6.69
C LEU A 129 -2.94 -12.29 5.86
N LEU A 130 -2.04 -11.34 6.17
CA LEU A 130 -0.71 -11.29 5.56
C LEU A 130 0.07 -12.58 5.78
N TYR A 131 -0.06 -13.18 6.97
CA TYR A 131 0.67 -14.39 7.34
C TYR A 131 0.00 -15.66 6.82
N LEU A 132 -1.31 -15.84 7.04
CA LEU A 132 -2.01 -17.09 6.71
C LEU A 132 -2.56 -17.14 5.28
N GLN A 133 -2.84 -15.97 4.67
CA GLN A 133 -3.42 -15.87 3.34
C GLN A 133 -2.66 -14.84 2.48
N PRO A 134 -1.37 -15.08 2.18
CA PRO A 134 -0.51 -14.10 1.53
C PRO A 134 -0.98 -13.67 0.14
N ILE A 135 -1.84 -14.44 -0.52
CA ILE A 135 -2.43 -14.10 -1.83
C ILE A 135 -3.63 -13.14 -1.68
N GLN A 136 -4.33 -13.15 -0.52
CA GLN A 136 -5.50 -12.30 -0.30
C GLN A 136 -5.14 -10.83 -0.50
N LYS A 137 -5.89 -10.11 -1.32
CA LYS A 137 -5.75 -8.65 -1.47
C LYS A 137 -6.22 -7.95 -0.21
N LEU A 138 -5.47 -6.95 0.23
CA LEU A 138 -5.75 -6.15 1.42
C LEU A 138 -5.66 -4.67 1.07
N PRO A 139 -6.29 -3.78 1.85
CA PRO A 139 -6.22 -2.35 1.64
C PRO A 139 -4.78 -1.83 1.71
N ILE A 140 -4.54 -0.72 1.01
CA ILE A 140 -3.32 0.07 1.16
C ILE A 140 -3.35 0.68 2.56
N LEU A 141 -2.44 0.24 3.43
CA LEU A 141 -2.32 0.80 4.77
C LEU A 141 -1.47 2.07 4.70
N LEU A 142 -2.06 3.20 5.07
CA LEU A 142 -1.40 4.51 5.08
C LEU A 142 -1.37 5.06 6.50
N LEU A 143 -0.18 5.17 7.08
CA LEU A 143 0.07 5.69 8.42
C LEU A 143 0.53 7.14 8.31
N VAL A 144 -0.23 8.07 8.89
CA VAL A 144 0.05 9.51 8.81
C VAL A 144 0.25 10.13 10.20
N SER A 145 1.10 11.12 10.29
CA SER A 145 1.22 12.00 11.47
C SER A 145 1.96 13.28 11.09
N GLU A 146 1.67 14.38 11.75
CA GLU A 146 2.46 15.62 11.64
C GLU A 146 3.71 15.56 12.53
N GLU A 147 3.64 14.76 13.59
CA GLU A 147 4.71 14.63 14.57
C GLU A 147 5.74 13.57 14.18
N ARG A 148 6.95 13.74 14.73
CA ARG A 148 8.00 12.72 14.71
C ARG A 148 7.88 11.81 15.93
N ASN A 149 8.65 10.72 15.97
CA ASN A 149 8.66 9.72 17.05
C ASN A 149 7.27 9.12 17.33
N THR A 150 6.56 8.75 16.28
CA THR A 150 5.24 8.14 16.35
C THR A 150 5.26 6.63 16.19
N GLY A 151 6.44 6.00 16.02
CA GLY A 151 6.54 4.54 15.85
C GLY A 151 6.24 4.03 14.43
N LYS A 152 5.93 4.90 13.44
CA LYS A 152 5.68 4.47 12.04
C LYS A 152 6.84 3.66 11.47
N SER A 153 8.05 4.21 11.48
CA SER A 153 9.24 3.52 10.96
C SER A 153 9.59 2.27 11.78
N THR A 154 9.30 2.27 13.09
CA THR A 154 9.43 1.07 13.94
C THR A 154 8.48 -0.04 13.48
N PHE A 155 7.23 0.31 13.15
CA PHE A 155 6.27 -0.64 12.61
C PHE A 155 6.70 -1.20 11.24
N LEU A 156 7.23 -0.36 10.34
CA LEU A 156 7.77 -0.82 9.07
C LEU A 156 8.96 -1.78 9.27
N ASN A 157 9.87 -1.47 10.20
CA ASN A 157 11.00 -2.32 10.53
C ASN A 157 10.57 -3.62 11.22
N PHE A 158 9.50 -3.59 12.01
CA PHE A 158 8.86 -4.80 12.56
C PHE A 158 8.30 -5.68 11.44
N LEU A 159 7.57 -5.13 10.47
CA LEU A 159 7.10 -5.88 9.31
C LEU A 159 8.26 -6.48 8.50
N LYS A 160 9.36 -5.74 8.36
CA LYS A 160 10.58 -6.24 7.72
C LYS A 160 11.22 -7.37 8.51
N ALA A 161 11.23 -7.30 9.83
CA ALA A 161 11.74 -8.38 10.68
C ALA A 161 10.84 -9.62 10.60
N LEU A 162 9.52 -9.43 10.60
CA LEU A 162 8.52 -10.49 10.56
C LEU A 162 8.54 -11.27 9.24
N PHE A 163 8.47 -10.57 8.09
CA PHE A 163 8.36 -11.17 6.76
C PHE A 163 9.70 -11.18 5.99
N GLN A 164 10.76 -10.69 6.57
CA GLN A 164 12.16 -10.77 6.11
C GLN A 164 12.34 -10.29 4.65
N ASN A 165 12.83 -11.16 3.76
CA ASN A 165 13.14 -10.82 2.37
C ASN A 165 11.87 -10.63 1.51
N ASN A 166 10.69 -11.01 2.02
CA ASN A 166 9.41 -10.78 1.35
C ASN A 166 8.90 -9.34 1.49
N VAL A 167 9.62 -8.47 2.21
CA VAL A 167 9.36 -7.04 2.31
C VAL A 167 10.44 -6.25 1.58
N THR A 168 10.05 -5.30 0.74
CA THR A 168 10.94 -4.32 0.11
C THR A 168 10.62 -2.91 0.57
N PHE A 169 11.67 -2.11 0.84
CA PHE A 169 11.55 -0.67 1.07
C PHE A 169 11.79 0.04 -0.25
N ASN A 170 10.83 0.86 -0.63
CA ASN A 170 10.88 1.63 -1.86
C ASN A 170 10.82 3.13 -1.56
N THR A 171 11.32 3.92 -2.49
CA THR A 171 11.22 5.38 -2.48
C THR A 171 10.07 5.85 -3.36
N ASN A 172 9.72 7.14 -3.27
CA ASN A 172 8.73 7.74 -4.17
C ASN A 172 9.18 7.65 -5.65
N GLU A 173 10.49 7.64 -5.91
CA GLU A 173 11.05 7.54 -7.26
C GLU A 173 10.92 6.14 -7.84
N ASP A 174 11.03 5.09 -7.01
CA ASP A 174 10.83 3.71 -7.44
C ASP A 174 9.41 3.51 -7.96
N PHE A 175 8.41 4.19 -7.38
CA PHE A 175 7.04 4.18 -7.90
C PHE A 175 6.90 4.78 -9.30
N ARG A 176 7.78 5.69 -9.69
CA ARG A 176 7.80 6.34 -11.00
C ARG A 176 8.66 5.62 -12.01
N SER A 177 9.55 4.75 -11.55
CA SER A 177 10.44 3.98 -12.41
C SER A 177 9.66 2.99 -13.29
N GLN A 178 10.17 2.77 -14.51
CA GLN A 178 9.73 1.68 -15.39
C GLN A 178 10.31 0.34 -14.93
N PHE A 179 11.49 0.37 -14.29
CA PHE A 179 12.16 -0.83 -13.78
C PHE A 179 11.61 -1.19 -12.39
N ASN A 180 10.96 -2.32 -12.31
CA ASN A 180 10.16 -2.75 -11.16
C ASN A 180 10.45 -4.20 -10.73
N SER A 181 11.58 -4.74 -11.18
CA SER A 181 11.96 -6.13 -10.92
C SER A 181 12.19 -6.44 -9.43
N ASP A 182 12.49 -5.44 -8.61
CA ASP A 182 12.69 -5.54 -7.16
C ASP A 182 11.37 -5.72 -6.39
N TRP A 183 10.21 -5.40 -7.02
CA TRP A 183 8.89 -5.63 -6.44
C TRP A 183 8.37 -7.03 -6.71
N ALA A 184 8.98 -7.69 -7.69
CA ALA A 184 8.56 -8.99 -8.15
C ALA A 184 8.59 -10.02 -7.01
N GLY A 185 7.46 -10.68 -6.78
CA GLY A 185 7.37 -11.73 -5.77
C GLY A 185 7.46 -11.27 -4.31
N LYS A 186 7.33 -9.96 -4.03
CA LYS A 186 7.28 -9.43 -2.66
C LYS A 186 5.87 -9.51 -2.09
N LEU A 187 5.79 -9.77 -0.79
CA LEU A 187 4.53 -9.73 -0.03
C LEU A 187 4.13 -8.30 0.31
N LEU A 188 5.12 -7.49 0.74
CA LEU A 188 4.92 -6.11 1.13
C LEU A 188 5.88 -5.18 0.39
N ILE A 189 5.30 -4.10 -0.14
CA ILE A 189 6.01 -2.95 -0.67
C ILE A 189 5.79 -1.81 0.33
N VAL A 190 6.88 -1.36 0.92
CA VAL A 190 6.86 -0.40 2.03
C VAL A 190 7.50 0.90 1.56
N VAL A 191 6.86 2.03 1.85
CA VAL A 191 7.41 3.36 1.60
C VAL A 191 7.39 4.17 2.89
N ASP A 192 8.56 4.52 3.38
CA ASP A 192 8.69 5.50 4.44
C ASP A 192 8.77 6.91 3.82
N GLU A 193 8.10 7.88 4.41
CA GLU A 193 7.98 9.26 3.89
C GLU A 193 7.35 9.36 2.49
N VAL A 194 6.19 8.70 2.30
CA VAL A 194 5.45 8.77 1.04
C VAL A 194 4.95 10.19 0.75
N LEU A 195 5.18 10.63 -0.49
CA LEU A 195 4.64 11.87 -1.06
C LEU A 195 4.32 11.65 -2.54
N LEU A 196 3.13 11.11 -2.81
CA LEU A 196 2.63 10.82 -4.15
C LEU A 196 1.57 11.87 -4.52
N ASN A 197 2.02 13.09 -4.80
CA ASN A 197 1.21 14.26 -5.09
C ASN A 197 0.83 14.42 -6.58
N ARG A 198 1.13 13.43 -7.41
CA ARG A 198 0.70 13.35 -8.82
C ARG A 198 -0.44 12.36 -8.95
N ARG A 199 -1.42 12.72 -9.77
CA ARG A 199 -2.59 11.86 -10.02
C ARG A 199 -2.19 10.50 -10.63
N GLU A 200 -1.21 10.50 -11.52
CA GLU A 200 -0.68 9.29 -12.15
C GLU A 200 -0.09 8.31 -11.13
N ASP A 201 0.63 8.81 -10.13
CA ASP A 201 1.22 7.98 -9.07
C ASP A 201 0.13 7.29 -8.24
N SER A 202 -0.92 8.05 -7.88
CA SER A 202 -2.05 7.53 -7.11
C SER A 202 -2.88 6.53 -7.90
N GLU A 203 -3.14 6.77 -9.19
CA GLU A 203 -3.83 5.82 -10.05
C GLU A 203 -3.03 4.54 -10.23
N ARG A 204 -1.70 4.64 -10.40
CA ARG A 204 -0.81 3.48 -10.48
C ARG A 204 -0.88 2.64 -9.20
N LEU A 205 -0.81 3.28 -8.03
CA LEU A 205 -0.91 2.61 -6.73
C LEU A 205 -2.25 1.88 -6.58
N LYS A 206 -3.37 2.55 -6.92
CA LYS A 206 -4.70 1.96 -6.90
C LYS A 206 -4.82 0.75 -7.85
N ASN A 207 -4.27 0.86 -9.05
CA ASN A 207 -4.27 -0.24 -10.01
C ASN A 207 -3.47 -1.43 -9.50
N LEU A 208 -2.24 -1.22 -9.02
CA LEU A 208 -1.39 -2.26 -8.48
C LEU A 208 -2.02 -2.96 -7.27
N SER A 209 -2.71 -2.23 -6.38
CA SER A 209 -3.33 -2.82 -5.20
C SER A 209 -4.40 -3.87 -5.51
N THR A 210 -4.96 -3.84 -6.73
CA THR A 210 -6.07 -4.72 -7.14
C THR A 210 -5.73 -5.69 -8.27
N THR A 211 -4.61 -5.47 -9.00
CA THR A 211 -4.22 -6.35 -10.11
C THR A 211 -3.82 -7.75 -9.63
N LEU A 212 -4.06 -8.76 -10.45
CA LEU A 212 -3.64 -10.14 -10.20
C LEU A 212 -2.33 -10.49 -10.88
N SER A 213 -1.97 -9.76 -11.93
CA SER A 213 -0.72 -9.93 -12.66
C SER A 213 -0.10 -8.57 -12.95
N TYR A 214 1.20 -8.58 -13.19
CA TYR A 214 1.96 -7.39 -13.44
C TYR A 214 3.13 -7.67 -14.39
N LYS A 215 3.37 -6.76 -15.33
CA LYS A 215 4.50 -6.86 -16.25
C LYS A 215 5.76 -6.34 -15.59
N VAL A 216 6.72 -7.23 -15.40
CA VAL A 216 8.05 -6.91 -14.86
C VAL A 216 9.00 -6.60 -15.99
N GLU A 217 9.71 -5.50 -15.87
CA GLU A 217 10.77 -5.12 -16.78
C GLU A 217 12.09 -5.06 -16.01
N ALA A 218 13.01 -5.98 -16.35
CA ALA A 218 14.37 -5.95 -15.86
C ALA A 218 15.27 -5.36 -16.96
N LYS A 219 16.30 -4.58 -16.55
CA LYS A 219 17.23 -3.96 -17.49
C LYS A 219 17.86 -5.02 -18.42
N GLY A 220 17.61 -4.90 -19.72
CA GLY A 220 18.17 -5.80 -20.75
C GLY A 220 17.48 -7.16 -20.86
N LYS A 221 16.24 -7.31 -20.36
CA LYS A 221 15.41 -8.51 -20.56
C LYS A 221 14.05 -8.11 -21.10
N ASP A 222 13.42 -9.03 -21.84
CA ASP A 222 12.05 -8.86 -22.29
C ASP A 222 11.09 -8.78 -21.09
N ARG A 223 9.95 -8.11 -21.31
CA ARG A 223 8.88 -8.01 -20.30
C ARG A 223 8.26 -9.37 -20.04
N ASP A 224 8.22 -9.76 -18.81
CA ASP A 224 7.58 -10.99 -18.35
C ASP A 224 6.36 -10.66 -17.48
N GLU A 225 5.29 -11.43 -17.61
CA GLU A 225 4.09 -11.27 -16.79
C GLU A 225 4.14 -12.22 -15.61
N ILE A 226 4.13 -11.67 -14.41
CA ILE A 226 4.16 -12.42 -13.16
C ILE A 226 2.91 -12.18 -12.31
N ALA A 227 2.57 -13.14 -11.45
CA ALA A 227 1.52 -12.95 -10.45
C ALA A 227 1.89 -11.81 -9.49
N PHE A 228 0.93 -10.93 -9.21
CA PHE A 228 1.10 -9.80 -8.30
C PHE A 228 0.19 -9.96 -7.08
N PHE A 229 0.78 -10.17 -5.93
CA PHE A 229 0.09 -10.35 -4.65
C PHE A 229 0.57 -9.37 -3.57
N ALA A 230 1.47 -8.45 -3.90
CA ALA A 230 1.99 -7.46 -2.95
C ALA A 230 0.87 -6.58 -2.36
N LYS A 231 1.08 -6.14 -1.11
CA LYS A 231 0.31 -5.12 -0.43
C LYS A 231 1.20 -3.92 -0.15
N PHE A 232 0.58 -2.76 -0.02
CA PHE A 232 1.30 -1.51 0.20
C PHE A 232 1.11 -1.05 1.64
N VAL A 233 2.23 -0.73 2.31
CA VAL A 233 2.25 -0.08 3.62
C VAL A 233 3.06 1.21 3.48
N LEU A 234 2.39 2.33 3.67
CA LEU A 234 2.91 3.66 3.39
C LEU A 234 2.93 4.47 4.68
N CYS A 235 3.99 5.25 4.91
CA CYS A 235 4.08 6.19 6.01
C CYS A 235 4.29 7.60 5.49
N SER A 236 3.69 8.61 6.13
CA SER A 236 3.91 10.01 5.81
C SER A 236 3.93 10.88 7.06
N ASN A 237 4.73 11.95 7.01
CA ASN A 237 4.68 13.05 7.98
C ASN A 237 3.72 14.17 7.54
N ASN A 238 2.95 13.94 6.46
CA ASN A 238 1.92 14.85 5.99
C ASN A 238 0.54 14.19 6.17
N GLU A 239 -0.31 14.78 7.01
CA GLU A 239 -1.66 14.28 7.29
C GLU A 239 -2.70 14.74 6.26
N TYR A 240 -2.35 15.67 5.38
CA TYR A 240 -3.30 16.32 4.47
C TYR A 240 -3.17 15.84 3.03
N LEU A 241 -1.93 15.74 2.53
CA LEU A 241 -1.66 15.47 1.12
C LEU A 241 -0.51 14.45 0.91
N PRO A 242 -0.50 13.30 1.62
CA PRO A 242 0.53 12.29 1.39
C PRO A 242 0.36 11.58 0.04
N VAL A 243 -0.90 11.37 -0.36
CA VAL A 243 -1.34 10.70 -1.59
C VAL A 243 -2.65 11.35 -2.03
N ILE A 244 -2.93 11.43 -3.32
CA ILE A 244 -4.21 11.90 -3.83
C ILE A 244 -5.25 10.78 -3.69
N ILE A 245 -6.27 11.01 -2.85
CA ILE A 245 -7.38 10.08 -2.63
C ILE A 245 -8.68 10.80 -2.98
N ASP A 246 -9.40 10.25 -3.96
CA ASP A 246 -10.69 10.80 -4.39
C ASP A 246 -11.81 10.38 -3.42
N ALA A 247 -12.92 11.14 -3.42
CA ALA A 247 -14.14 10.77 -2.69
C ALA A 247 -14.66 9.39 -3.15
N GLY A 248 -15.15 8.59 -2.21
CA GLY A 248 -15.67 7.25 -2.48
C GLY A 248 -14.59 6.18 -2.74
N GLU A 249 -13.31 6.47 -2.49
CA GLU A 249 -12.23 5.50 -2.62
C GLU A 249 -12.25 4.51 -1.44
N THR A 250 -12.25 3.21 -1.74
CA THR A 250 -12.40 2.12 -0.76
C THR A 250 -11.12 1.27 -0.58
N ARG A 251 -10.05 1.60 -1.29
CA ARG A 251 -8.81 0.81 -1.27
C ARG A 251 -7.84 1.22 -0.18
N TYR A 252 -8.06 2.37 0.48
CA TYR A 252 -7.16 2.91 1.49
C TYR A 252 -7.70 2.68 2.90
N TRP A 253 -6.82 2.25 3.78
CA TRP A 253 -7.02 2.28 5.22
C TRP A 253 -6.01 3.25 5.82
N VAL A 254 -6.49 4.43 6.21
CA VAL A 254 -5.64 5.50 6.71
C VAL A 254 -5.73 5.55 8.23
N ARG A 255 -4.56 5.52 8.88
CA ARG A 255 -4.47 5.66 10.34
C ARG A 255 -3.61 6.87 10.68
N ARG A 256 -4.15 7.76 11.51
CA ARG A 256 -3.36 8.79 12.18
C ARG A 256 -2.69 8.17 13.39
N ILE A 257 -1.37 8.40 13.50
CA ILE A 257 -0.57 7.82 14.58
C ILE A 257 -0.13 8.95 15.52
N ASP A 258 -0.45 8.81 16.79
CA ASP A 258 -0.05 9.75 17.81
C ASP A 258 1.43 9.54 18.19
N ARG A 259 1.99 10.52 18.90
CA ARG A 259 3.36 10.45 19.39
C ARG A 259 3.52 9.37 20.44
N LEU A 260 4.64 8.65 20.42
CA LEU A 260 5.01 7.74 21.52
C LEU A 260 5.29 8.53 22.79
N GLN A 261 4.82 8.01 23.94
CA GLN A 261 5.02 8.67 25.23
C GLN A 261 6.47 8.56 25.73
N SER A 262 7.18 7.52 25.33
CA SER A 262 8.58 7.26 25.67
C SER A 262 9.33 6.70 24.48
N ASP A 263 10.62 7.01 24.38
CA ASP A 263 11.52 6.44 23.39
C ASP A 263 12.30 5.27 24.04
N ASP A 264 12.14 4.07 23.49
CA ASP A 264 12.86 2.86 23.91
C ASP A 264 13.76 2.39 22.75
N THR A 265 15.04 2.64 22.87
CA THR A 265 16.05 2.28 21.85
C THR A 265 16.14 0.77 21.60
N GLU A 266 15.75 -0.05 22.59
CA GLU A 266 15.77 -1.53 22.49
C GLU A 266 14.41 -2.09 22.03
N PHE A 267 13.41 -1.24 21.83
CA PHE A 267 12.04 -1.68 21.52
C PHE A 267 11.98 -2.61 20.29
N LEU A 268 12.70 -2.27 19.21
CA LEU A 268 12.74 -3.11 18.02
C LEU A 268 13.36 -4.49 18.28
N GLN A 269 14.33 -4.60 19.19
CA GLN A 269 14.93 -5.90 19.55
C GLN A 269 13.94 -6.73 20.37
N LYS A 270 13.19 -6.11 21.29
CA LYS A 270 12.11 -6.76 22.04
C LYS A 270 11.03 -7.29 21.11
N LEU A 271 10.59 -6.47 20.13
CA LEU A 271 9.64 -6.90 19.09
C LEU A 271 10.14 -8.12 18.32
N LYS A 272 11.41 -8.12 17.89
CA LYS A 272 12.01 -9.25 17.15
C LYS A 272 12.05 -10.53 17.99
N ALA A 273 12.31 -10.44 19.27
CA ALA A 273 12.33 -11.57 20.19
C ALA A 273 10.95 -12.23 20.35
N GLU A 274 9.89 -11.45 20.25
CA GLU A 274 8.50 -11.91 20.38
C GLU A 274 7.89 -12.44 19.07
N ILE A 275 8.56 -12.32 17.91
CA ILE A 275 8.02 -12.77 16.62
C ILE A 275 7.56 -14.24 16.65
N PRO A 276 8.30 -15.20 17.22
CA PRO A 276 7.84 -16.59 17.31
C PRO A 276 6.50 -16.73 18.04
N ALA A 277 6.33 -16.02 19.16
CA ALA A 277 5.10 -16.02 19.94
C ALA A 277 3.95 -15.34 19.17
N PHE A 278 4.23 -14.27 18.47
CA PHE A 278 3.26 -13.58 17.64
C PHE A 278 2.76 -14.46 16.49
N LEU A 279 3.63 -15.16 15.79
CA LEU A 279 3.25 -16.08 14.72
C LEU A 279 2.41 -17.25 15.26
N TYR A 280 2.76 -17.80 16.43
CA TYR A 280 1.96 -18.82 17.10
C TYR A 280 0.55 -18.27 17.42
N HIS A 281 0.47 -17.07 17.96
CA HIS A 281 -0.80 -16.42 18.23
C HIS A 281 -1.64 -16.23 16.96
N LEU A 282 -1.04 -15.76 15.85
CA LEU A 282 -1.75 -15.58 14.58
C LEU A 282 -2.27 -16.90 13.97
N GLN A 283 -1.62 -18.03 14.26
CA GLN A 283 -2.10 -19.35 13.81
C GLN A 283 -3.32 -19.84 14.59
N HIS A 284 -3.45 -19.45 15.86
CA HIS A 284 -4.47 -19.99 16.77
C HIS A 284 -5.63 -19.04 17.03
N ARG A 285 -5.47 -17.76 16.72
CA ARG A 285 -6.54 -16.77 16.87
C ARG A 285 -7.55 -16.90 15.73
N SER A 286 -8.83 -16.72 16.04
CA SER A 286 -9.89 -16.56 15.04
C SER A 286 -9.91 -15.13 14.50
N LEU A 287 -10.17 -14.97 13.21
CA LEU A 287 -10.39 -13.65 12.62
C LEU A 287 -11.62 -12.99 13.25
N SER A 288 -11.56 -11.71 13.51
CA SER A 288 -12.67 -10.91 14.04
C SER A 288 -13.62 -10.42 12.94
N THR A 289 -13.18 -10.51 11.67
CA THR A 289 -13.93 -10.06 10.49
C THR A 289 -14.11 -11.18 9.49
N GLU A 290 -15.19 -11.10 8.72
CA GLU A 290 -15.45 -11.96 7.56
C GLU A 290 -15.02 -11.23 6.27
N LYS A 291 -14.91 -11.98 5.18
CA LYS A 291 -14.59 -11.42 3.87
C LYS A 291 -15.82 -10.77 3.24
N GLU A 292 -15.91 -9.45 3.31
CA GLU A 292 -17.00 -8.66 2.76
C GLU A 292 -16.67 -7.96 1.44
N SER A 293 -15.39 -7.87 1.08
CA SER A 293 -14.96 -7.26 -0.17
C SER A 293 -13.81 -8.03 -0.82
N ARG A 294 -13.44 -7.64 -2.05
CA ARG A 294 -12.22 -8.19 -2.68
C ARG A 294 -10.95 -7.93 -1.89
N MET A 295 -10.94 -6.87 -1.05
CA MET A 295 -9.84 -6.51 -0.15
C MET A 295 -10.07 -6.97 1.29
N TRP A 296 -10.96 -7.94 1.48
CA TRP A 296 -11.39 -8.53 2.73
C TRP A 296 -12.39 -7.66 3.50
N PHE A 297 -11.97 -6.50 3.99
CA PHE A 297 -12.74 -5.67 4.93
C PHE A 297 -13.91 -4.95 4.24
N ALA A 298 -14.99 -4.73 5.00
CA ALA A 298 -16.07 -3.84 4.60
C ALA A 298 -15.52 -2.41 4.42
N PRO A 299 -15.91 -1.68 3.35
CA PRO A 299 -15.48 -0.30 3.15
C PRO A 299 -15.79 0.63 4.33
N SER A 300 -16.91 0.40 5.03
CA SER A 300 -17.31 1.16 6.21
C SER A 300 -16.29 1.12 7.35
N LEU A 301 -15.60 -0.01 7.53
CA LEU A 301 -14.54 -0.17 8.54
C LEU A 301 -13.28 0.63 8.20
N LEU A 302 -13.07 0.97 6.93
CA LEU A 302 -11.91 1.70 6.45
C LEU A 302 -12.12 3.22 6.43
N HIS A 303 -13.35 3.71 6.63
CA HIS A 303 -13.71 5.12 6.62
C HIS A 303 -13.32 5.84 7.93
N THR A 304 -12.03 6.00 8.14
CA THR A 304 -11.47 6.69 9.31
C THR A 304 -11.55 8.21 9.14
N GLU A 305 -11.45 8.95 10.26
CA GLU A 305 -11.37 10.42 10.22
C GLU A 305 -10.13 10.91 9.47
N ALA A 306 -9.00 10.19 9.59
CA ALA A 306 -7.77 10.50 8.85
C ALA A 306 -7.98 10.38 7.33
N LEU A 307 -8.72 9.36 6.86
CA LEU A 307 -9.07 9.24 5.43
C LEU A 307 -9.93 10.41 4.98
N ARG A 308 -10.96 10.79 5.76
CA ARG A 308 -11.82 11.94 5.44
C ARG A 308 -11.03 13.25 5.37
N LYS A 309 -10.07 13.46 6.29
CA LYS A 309 -9.18 14.63 6.29
C LYS A 309 -8.38 14.73 4.99
N ILE A 310 -7.79 13.63 4.52
CA ILE A 310 -7.05 13.58 3.25
C ILE A 310 -7.96 13.86 2.07
N ILE A 311 -9.13 13.22 1.99
CA ILE A 311 -10.09 13.45 0.91
C ILE A 311 -10.49 14.92 0.84
N ARG A 312 -10.81 15.56 1.98
CA ARG A 312 -11.14 16.99 2.04
C ARG A 312 -9.97 17.87 1.56
N SER A 313 -8.75 17.55 1.95
CA SER A 313 -7.55 18.31 1.56
C SER A 313 -7.21 18.16 0.07
N ASN A 314 -7.62 17.08 -0.56
CA ASN A 314 -7.40 16.83 -1.99
C ASN A 314 -8.40 17.56 -2.90
N ARG A 315 -9.43 18.19 -2.32
CA ARG A 315 -10.38 18.98 -3.09
C ARG A 315 -9.73 20.26 -3.60
N ASN A 316 -10.08 20.63 -4.81
CA ASN A 316 -9.67 21.93 -5.30
C ASN A 316 -10.50 23.04 -4.61
N ARG A 317 -9.96 24.25 -4.57
CA ARG A 317 -10.62 25.40 -3.92
C ARG A 317 -12.05 25.62 -4.42
N LEU A 318 -12.27 25.52 -5.73
CA LEU A 318 -13.59 25.70 -6.32
C LEU A 318 -14.59 24.62 -5.85
N GLU A 319 -14.14 23.38 -5.67
CA GLU A 319 -14.96 22.29 -5.15
C GLU A 319 -15.40 22.56 -3.72
N ILE A 320 -14.51 23.07 -2.87
CA ILE A 320 -14.81 23.46 -1.50
C ILE A 320 -15.84 24.59 -1.48
N GLU A 321 -15.61 25.65 -2.25
CA GLU A 321 -16.50 26.81 -2.35
C GLU A 321 -17.90 26.43 -2.88
N MET A 322 -17.95 25.53 -3.87
CA MET A 322 -19.24 25.02 -4.39
C MET A 322 -19.98 24.18 -3.35
N HIS A 323 -19.28 23.36 -2.60
CA HIS A 323 -19.85 22.53 -1.55
C HIS A 323 -20.45 23.39 -0.43
N GLU A 324 -19.70 24.36 0.08
CA GLU A 324 -20.13 25.28 1.13
C GLU A 324 -21.32 26.13 0.67
N LEU A 325 -21.26 26.68 -0.55
CA LEU A 325 -22.35 27.48 -1.14
C LEU A 325 -23.65 26.68 -1.25
N ILE A 326 -23.60 25.44 -1.71
CA ILE A 326 -24.80 24.62 -1.88
C ILE A 326 -25.41 24.24 -0.53
N LEU A 327 -24.59 23.92 0.48
CA LEU A 327 -25.07 23.68 1.84
C LEU A 327 -25.70 24.93 2.45
N ASP A 328 -25.11 26.12 2.29
CA ASP A 328 -25.66 27.39 2.77
C ASP A 328 -27.03 27.67 2.14
N ILE A 329 -27.21 27.44 0.84
CA ILE A 329 -28.49 27.55 0.17
C ILE A 329 -29.50 26.56 0.76
N MET A 330 -29.11 25.27 0.92
CA MET A 330 -30.01 24.26 1.46
C MET A 330 -30.46 24.59 2.89
N ASP A 331 -29.56 25.10 3.72
CA ASP A 331 -29.84 25.51 5.09
C ASP A 331 -30.77 26.74 5.12
N SER A 332 -30.46 27.73 4.28
CA SER A 332 -31.25 28.98 4.22
C SER A 332 -32.67 28.78 3.72
N VAL A 333 -32.90 27.84 2.79
CA VAL A 333 -34.22 27.60 2.20
C VAL A 333 -34.94 26.39 2.77
N GLY A 334 -34.30 25.62 3.67
CA GLY A 334 -34.87 24.44 4.33
C GLY A 334 -35.15 23.29 3.38
N THR A 335 -34.22 22.99 2.45
CA THR A 335 -34.33 21.87 1.49
C THR A 335 -33.19 20.91 1.59
N ASP A 336 -33.47 19.63 1.35
CA ASP A 336 -32.43 18.56 1.32
C ASP A 336 -31.94 18.23 -0.09
N ALA A 337 -32.43 18.92 -1.10
CA ALA A 337 -32.00 18.75 -2.48
C ALA A 337 -32.01 20.09 -3.24
N LEU A 338 -30.94 20.32 -4.01
CA LEU A 338 -30.77 21.48 -4.85
C LEU A 338 -30.58 21.07 -6.31
N SER A 339 -31.34 21.71 -7.21
CA SER A 339 -31.23 21.54 -8.65
C SER A 339 -30.71 22.81 -9.31
N PHE A 340 -29.69 22.68 -10.17
CA PHE A 340 -29.03 23.81 -10.82
C PHE A 340 -28.34 23.42 -12.13
N ASP A 341 -28.14 24.38 -13.02
CA ASP A 341 -27.19 24.23 -14.13
C ASP A 341 -25.84 24.88 -13.80
N CYS A 342 -24.85 24.74 -14.69
CA CYS A 342 -23.52 25.31 -14.46
C CYS A 342 -23.54 26.84 -14.38
N ASN A 343 -24.49 27.51 -15.04
CA ASN A 343 -24.58 28.98 -15.02
C ASN A 343 -25.24 29.48 -13.72
N ASP A 344 -26.18 28.70 -13.17
CA ASP A 344 -26.80 29.03 -11.87
C ASP A 344 -25.71 29.06 -10.77
N ILE A 345 -24.90 28.04 -10.70
CA ILE A 345 -23.79 27.98 -9.73
C ILE A 345 -22.75 29.08 -9.99
N LEU A 346 -22.45 29.41 -11.26
CA LEU A 346 -21.52 30.50 -11.56
C LEU A 346 -22.02 31.85 -11.07
N LEU A 347 -23.32 32.15 -11.26
CA LEU A 347 -23.89 33.40 -10.77
C LEU A 347 -23.82 33.48 -9.25
N LEU A 348 -24.14 32.37 -8.56
CA LEU A 348 -24.07 32.29 -7.10
C LEU A 348 -22.63 32.45 -6.59
N LEU A 349 -21.65 31.80 -7.21
CA LEU A 349 -20.23 31.93 -6.89
C LEU A 349 -19.71 33.36 -7.11
N GLN A 350 -20.15 34.03 -8.16
CA GLN A 350 -19.79 35.42 -8.41
C GLN A 350 -20.27 36.36 -7.29
N HIS A 351 -21.47 36.14 -6.73
CA HIS A 351 -21.95 36.90 -5.57
C HIS A 351 -21.09 36.65 -4.33
N SER A 352 -20.56 35.45 -4.16
CA SER A 352 -19.57 35.11 -3.10
C SER A 352 -18.12 35.50 -3.45
N GLN A 353 -17.91 36.31 -4.50
CA GLN A 353 -16.60 36.78 -4.99
C GLN A 353 -15.63 35.65 -5.43
N VAL A 354 -16.15 34.47 -5.70
CA VAL A 354 -15.38 33.33 -6.19
C VAL A 354 -15.28 33.41 -7.72
N LYS A 355 -14.06 33.52 -8.23
CA LYS A 355 -13.80 33.55 -9.68
C LYS A 355 -13.75 32.11 -10.21
N ALA A 356 -14.68 31.76 -11.07
CA ALA A 356 -14.70 30.48 -11.77
C ALA A 356 -15.28 30.65 -13.18
N ASP A 357 -15.01 29.70 -14.05
CA ASP A 357 -15.64 29.59 -15.36
C ASP A 357 -16.51 28.34 -15.47
N ARG A 358 -17.34 28.27 -16.54
CA ARG A 358 -18.25 27.17 -16.78
C ARG A 358 -17.56 25.82 -16.95
N CYS A 359 -16.35 25.81 -17.53
CA CYS A 359 -15.58 24.57 -17.73
C CYS A 359 -15.09 24.02 -16.39
N GLN A 360 -14.64 24.90 -15.50
CA GLN A 360 -14.19 24.53 -14.15
C GLN A 360 -15.35 23.98 -13.31
N VAL A 361 -16.50 24.64 -13.28
CA VAL A 361 -17.72 24.15 -12.60
C VAL A 361 -18.15 22.79 -13.16
N ARG A 362 -18.18 22.64 -14.49
CA ARG A 362 -18.51 21.37 -15.14
C ARG A 362 -17.53 20.27 -14.77
N LYS A 363 -16.24 20.60 -14.67
CA LYS A 363 -15.19 19.64 -14.27
C LYS A 363 -15.44 19.14 -12.85
N VAL A 364 -15.72 20.03 -11.89
CA VAL A 364 -16.07 19.64 -10.52
C VAL A 364 -17.28 18.70 -10.52
N LEU A 365 -18.38 19.07 -11.17
CA LEU A 365 -19.59 18.26 -11.19
C LEU A 365 -19.40 16.88 -11.82
N LYS A 366 -18.68 16.80 -12.96
CA LYS A 366 -18.53 15.54 -13.70
C LYS A 366 -17.35 14.68 -13.22
N GLU A 367 -16.20 15.30 -12.95
CA GLU A 367 -14.97 14.55 -12.66
C GLU A 367 -14.77 14.34 -11.15
N CYS A 368 -15.05 15.35 -10.32
CA CYS A 368 -14.91 15.23 -8.87
C CYS A 368 -16.15 14.57 -8.25
N TRP A 369 -17.34 15.13 -8.51
CA TRP A 369 -18.59 14.66 -7.92
C TRP A 369 -19.27 13.52 -8.69
N LYS A 370 -18.78 13.19 -9.89
CA LYS A 370 -19.30 12.09 -10.74
C LYS A 370 -20.80 12.22 -11.05
N LEU A 371 -21.33 13.44 -11.06
CA LEU A 371 -22.74 13.72 -11.34
C LEU A 371 -23.00 13.72 -12.84
N ALA A 372 -24.16 13.17 -13.23
CA ALA A 372 -24.69 13.27 -14.58
C ALA A 372 -25.85 14.30 -14.60
N PRO A 373 -25.93 15.16 -15.63
CA PRO A 373 -27.06 16.05 -15.79
C PRO A 373 -28.32 15.24 -16.15
N ALA A 374 -29.50 15.83 -15.89
CA ALA A 374 -30.78 15.27 -16.34
C ALA A 374 -30.71 14.89 -17.82
N PRO A 375 -31.23 13.70 -18.21
CA PRO A 375 -31.12 13.19 -19.58
C PRO A 375 -31.84 14.05 -20.59
N ASN A 376 -32.95 14.68 -20.17
CA ASN A 376 -33.80 15.52 -20.98
C ASN A 376 -33.85 16.96 -20.45
N THR A 377 -34.30 17.86 -21.28
CA THR A 377 -34.66 19.24 -20.87
C THR A 377 -35.96 19.19 -20.08
N LEU A 378 -35.92 19.57 -18.82
CA LEU A 378 -37.06 19.57 -17.90
C LEU A 378 -37.11 20.91 -17.16
N THR A 379 -38.27 21.23 -16.61
CA THR A 379 -38.44 22.38 -15.72
C THR A 379 -37.94 22.00 -14.32
N TYR A 380 -37.12 22.85 -13.73
CA TYR A 380 -36.57 22.67 -12.39
C TYR A 380 -36.60 23.99 -11.61
N THR A 381 -36.50 23.91 -10.29
CA THR A 381 -36.39 25.07 -9.42
C THR A 381 -34.95 25.23 -8.99
N THR A 382 -34.38 26.39 -9.25
CA THR A 382 -33.05 26.81 -8.74
C THR A 382 -33.23 28.03 -7.84
N TYR A 383 -32.14 28.56 -7.32
CA TYR A 383 -32.18 29.71 -6.42
C TYR A 383 -31.26 30.83 -6.93
N GLN A 384 -31.63 32.05 -6.65
CA GLN A 384 -30.85 33.26 -6.93
C GLN A 384 -30.71 34.09 -5.66
N VAL A 385 -29.65 34.89 -5.58
CA VAL A 385 -29.47 35.83 -4.47
C VAL A 385 -30.56 36.91 -4.48
N ASP A 386 -31.15 37.15 -3.34
CA ASP A 386 -32.18 38.18 -3.13
C ASP A 386 -31.89 38.97 -1.84
N PHE A 387 -31.30 40.14 -2.00
CA PHE A 387 -30.94 41.01 -0.85
C PHE A 387 -32.14 41.74 -0.22
N THR A 388 -33.32 41.56 -0.75
CA THR A 388 -34.53 42.25 -0.24
C THR A 388 -35.28 41.41 0.79
N ARG A 389 -34.88 40.18 1.03
CA ARG A 389 -35.52 39.23 1.94
C ARG A 389 -34.63 38.88 3.11
N GLU A 390 -35.24 38.43 4.22
CA GLU A 390 -34.49 37.82 5.34
C GLU A 390 -33.72 36.56 4.92
N CYS A 391 -34.32 35.76 4.03
CA CYS A 391 -33.62 34.67 3.36
C CYS A 391 -32.94 35.26 2.10
N HIS A 392 -31.61 35.19 2.07
CA HIS A 392 -30.81 35.73 0.96
C HIS A 392 -30.98 35.00 -0.38
N TYR A 393 -31.81 33.94 -0.43
CA TYR A 393 -32.07 33.16 -1.63
C TYR A 393 -33.59 33.13 -1.96
N SER A 394 -33.92 33.37 -3.22
CA SER A 394 -35.27 33.25 -3.73
C SER A 394 -35.38 32.19 -4.84
N PRO A 395 -36.48 31.40 -4.87
CA PRO A 395 -36.65 30.35 -5.86
C PRO A 395 -36.91 30.93 -7.26
N MET A 396 -36.32 30.35 -8.27
CA MET A 396 -36.50 30.68 -9.67
C MET A 396 -36.76 29.41 -10.49
N ARG A 397 -37.81 29.41 -11.32
CA ARG A 397 -38.07 28.29 -12.24
C ARG A 397 -37.32 28.49 -13.56
N LYS A 398 -36.65 27.44 -13.98
CA LYS A 398 -35.91 27.38 -15.26
C LYS A 398 -36.23 26.09 -16.01
N THR A 399 -36.00 26.10 -17.32
CA THR A 399 -36.10 24.90 -18.16
C THR A 399 -34.76 24.64 -18.83
N GLY A 400 -34.26 23.44 -18.67
CA GLY A 400 -32.94 23.07 -19.16
C GLY A 400 -32.50 21.66 -18.71
N ARG A 401 -31.24 21.32 -18.99
CA ARG A 401 -30.57 20.18 -18.37
C ARG A 401 -29.87 20.66 -17.12
N PHE A 402 -30.16 20.06 -16.00
CA PHE A 402 -29.68 20.44 -14.68
C PHE A 402 -29.05 19.26 -13.95
N TYR A 403 -28.27 19.56 -12.93
CA TYR A 403 -27.74 18.61 -11.94
C TYR A 403 -28.60 18.71 -10.69
N THR A 404 -28.74 17.60 -9.97
CA THR A 404 -29.38 17.58 -8.65
C THR A 404 -28.37 17.02 -7.64
N VAL A 405 -28.25 17.73 -6.53
CA VAL A 405 -27.40 17.37 -5.41
C VAL A 405 -28.27 17.25 -4.18
N THR A 406 -28.07 16.19 -3.39
CA THR A 406 -28.77 16.00 -2.11
C THR A 406 -27.82 16.27 -0.94
N ARG A 407 -28.38 16.63 0.23
CA ARG A 407 -27.61 16.83 1.46
C ARG A 407 -26.79 15.58 1.80
N GLY A 408 -27.42 14.40 1.79
CA GLY A 408 -26.73 13.15 2.07
C GLY A 408 -25.56 12.87 1.13
N PHE A 409 -25.66 13.26 -0.17
CA PHE A 409 -24.50 13.18 -1.08
C PHE A 409 -23.38 14.13 -0.66
N LEU A 410 -23.68 15.38 -0.31
CA LEU A 410 -22.67 16.35 0.14
C LEU A 410 -21.96 15.90 1.42
N GLU A 411 -22.68 15.26 2.33
CA GLU A 411 -22.10 14.72 3.57
C GLU A 411 -21.16 13.53 3.32
N THR A 412 -21.26 12.85 2.18
CA THR A 412 -20.35 11.77 1.79
C THR A 412 -19.08 12.27 1.11
N LEU A 413 -19.10 13.50 0.64
CA LEU A 413 -17.93 14.17 0.11
C LEU A 413 -17.01 14.63 1.25
#